data_b4aa49448740298269371f1b0840a525
#
_entry.id   b4aa49448740298269371f1b0840a525
#
_cell.length_a   1.000
_cell.length_b   1.000
_cell.length_c   1.000
_cell.angle_alpha   90.00
_cell.angle_beta   90.00
_cell.angle_gamma   90.00
#
_symmetry.space_group_name_H-M   'P 1'
#
loop_
_entity.id
_entity.type
_entity.pdbx_description
1 polymer ?
#
loop_
_entity_poly.entity_id
_entity_poly.type
_entity_poly.pdbx_seq_one_letter_code
_entity_poly.pdbx_strand_id
1 'polypeptide(L)'
;MMKKLILILCILQGVLLSLRAQGEQQNIAYTDNNVRFTVISDGTLRLEYAPDGKFVDDKSFIAVDRLYPQVDYKLKTRGAWIEITTSKMKMRYKKDSGRFTNNNLIIEAVKGAFPFTWKPGMQQKGNLKGTYRTLDGMDGDTQTQTWVSDT
;
A
#
# COMPACT_ATOMS: atom_id res chain seq x y z
N MET A 1 -51.71 -17.01 -3.45
CA MET A 1 -51.04 -15.87 -4.08
C MET A 1 -50.09 -15.12 -3.11
N MET A 2 -50.52 -14.75 -1.90
CA MET A 2 -49.71 -13.99 -0.90
C MET A 2 -48.36 -14.64 -0.55
N LYS A 3 -48.26 -15.94 -0.34
CA LYS A 3 -47.01 -16.63 0.02
C LYS A 3 -45.90 -16.52 -1.05
N LYS A 4 -46.26 -16.54 -2.34
CA LYS A 4 -45.32 -16.35 -3.46
C LYS A 4 -44.83 -14.89 -3.56
N LEU A 5 -45.73 -13.94 -3.24
CA LEU A 5 -45.38 -12.51 -3.26
C LEU A 5 -44.38 -12.15 -2.15
N ILE A 6 -44.56 -12.69 -0.94
CA ILE A 6 -43.64 -12.51 0.20
C ILE A 6 -42.28 -13.13 -0.11
N LEU A 7 -42.23 -14.31 -0.74
CA LEU A 7 -40.94 -14.93 -1.11
C LEU A 7 -40.17 -14.09 -2.13
N ILE A 8 -40.86 -13.55 -3.14
CA ILE A 8 -40.22 -12.67 -4.15
C ILE A 8 -39.71 -11.37 -3.49
N LEU A 9 -40.48 -10.81 -2.55
CA LEU A 9 -40.06 -9.59 -1.83
C LEU A 9 -38.82 -9.83 -0.95
N CYS A 10 -38.70 -10.98 -0.27
CA CYS A 10 -37.53 -11.36 0.52
C CYS A 10 -36.29 -11.59 -0.37
N ILE A 11 -36.45 -12.21 -1.56
CA ILE A 11 -35.35 -12.40 -2.51
C ILE A 11 -34.86 -11.04 -3.05
N LEU A 12 -35.78 -10.14 -3.38
CA LEU A 12 -35.45 -8.80 -3.87
C LEU A 12 -34.72 -7.95 -2.82
N GLN A 13 -35.11 -8.05 -1.54
CA GLN A 13 -34.43 -7.39 -0.44
C GLN A 13 -33.03 -7.99 -0.19
N GLY A 14 -32.87 -9.30 -0.31
CA GLY A 14 -31.57 -9.98 -0.20
C GLY A 14 -30.58 -9.54 -1.30
N VAL A 15 -31.05 -9.37 -2.53
CA VAL A 15 -30.23 -8.89 -3.66
C VAL A 15 -29.86 -7.42 -3.50
N LEU A 16 -30.77 -6.57 -2.99
CA LEU A 16 -30.47 -5.16 -2.71
C LEU A 16 -29.48 -4.97 -1.56
N LEU A 17 -29.48 -5.86 -0.56
CA LEU A 17 -28.49 -5.86 0.52
C LEU A 17 -27.10 -6.29 0.03
N SER A 18 -27.02 -7.21 -0.89
CA SER A 18 -25.74 -7.63 -1.49
C SER A 18 -25.14 -6.57 -2.42
N LEU A 19 -25.95 -5.74 -3.06
CA LEU A 19 -25.48 -4.62 -3.89
C LEU A 19 -24.97 -3.44 -3.06
N ARG A 20 -25.36 -3.31 -1.79
CA ARG A 20 -24.82 -2.29 -0.87
C ARG A 20 -23.51 -2.69 -0.18
N ALA A 21 -23.09 -3.94 -0.31
CA ALA A 21 -21.86 -4.44 0.32
C ALA A 21 -20.59 -4.23 -0.53
N GLN A 22 -20.65 -3.53 -1.65
CA GLN A 22 -19.46 -3.03 -2.35
C GLN A 22 -19.01 -1.68 -1.78
N GLY A 23 -19.02 -1.57 -0.45
CA GLY A 23 -18.52 -0.42 0.26
C GLY A 23 -16.99 -0.42 0.29
N GLU A 24 -16.45 0.77 0.37
CA GLU A 24 -15.04 1.01 0.66
C GLU A 24 -14.53 0.06 1.74
N GLN A 25 -13.45 -0.64 1.45
CA GLN A 25 -12.84 -1.61 2.36
C GLN A 25 -11.35 -1.34 2.49
N GLN A 26 -10.74 -1.86 3.54
CA GLN A 26 -9.32 -1.60 3.80
C GLN A 26 -8.36 -2.26 2.79
N ASN A 27 -8.82 -3.10 1.85
CA ASN A 27 -8.01 -3.80 0.84
C ASN A 27 -6.73 -4.46 1.41
N ILE A 28 -6.81 -5.02 2.62
CA ILE A 28 -5.69 -5.72 3.24
C ILE A 28 -5.47 -7.01 2.45
N ALA A 29 -4.35 -7.05 1.72
CA ALA A 29 -4.00 -8.18 0.89
C ALA A 29 -3.31 -9.31 1.66
N TYR A 30 -2.54 -8.96 2.67
CA TYR A 30 -1.82 -9.92 3.50
C TYR A 30 -1.55 -9.34 4.88
N THR A 31 -1.64 -10.19 5.89
CA THR A 31 -1.19 -9.88 7.25
C THR A 31 -0.61 -11.14 7.89
N ASP A 32 0.42 -10.97 8.69
CA ASP A 32 0.94 -11.96 9.63
C ASP A 32 1.15 -11.32 11.01
N ASN A 33 1.96 -11.95 11.88
CA ASN A 33 2.17 -11.46 13.23
C ASN A 33 2.76 -10.05 13.30
N ASN A 34 3.58 -9.65 12.34
CA ASN A 34 4.38 -8.43 12.39
C ASN A 34 4.28 -7.55 11.16
N VAL A 35 3.71 -8.04 10.06
CA VAL A 35 3.57 -7.25 8.83
C VAL A 35 2.15 -7.24 8.32
N ARG A 36 1.78 -6.12 7.70
CA ARG A 36 0.51 -5.95 7.00
C ARG A 36 0.74 -5.22 5.69
N PHE A 37 0.14 -5.76 4.61
CA PHE A 37 0.20 -5.16 3.28
C PHE A 37 -1.21 -4.80 2.81
N THR A 38 -1.39 -3.53 2.45
CA THR A 38 -2.66 -3.00 1.95
C THR A 38 -2.47 -2.51 0.51
N VAL A 39 -3.35 -2.90 -0.39
CA VAL A 39 -3.37 -2.40 -1.77
C VAL A 39 -4.27 -1.17 -1.83
N ILE A 40 -3.68 0.02 -1.88
CA ILE A 40 -4.42 1.29 -1.92
C ILE A 40 -4.89 1.60 -3.35
N SER A 41 -4.03 1.36 -4.32
CA SER A 41 -4.33 1.46 -5.75
C SER A 41 -3.45 0.49 -6.54
N ASP A 42 -3.62 0.42 -7.85
CA ASP A 42 -2.76 -0.40 -8.71
C ASP A 42 -1.29 0.05 -8.70
N GLY A 43 -1.02 1.31 -8.34
CA GLY A 43 0.31 1.90 -8.21
C GLY A 43 0.74 2.22 -6.78
N THR A 44 -0.04 1.84 -5.75
CA THR A 44 0.26 2.22 -4.37
C THR A 44 0.04 1.05 -3.41
N LEU A 45 1.09 0.66 -2.70
CA LEU A 45 1.05 -0.31 -1.61
C LEU A 45 1.41 0.37 -0.29
N ARG A 46 0.66 0.07 0.76
CA ARG A 46 1.02 0.39 2.13
C ARG A 46 1.69 -0.83 2.75
N LEU A 47 2.90 -0.64 3.27
CA LEU A 47 3.70 -1.66 3.92
C LEU A 47 3.87 -1.27 5.38
N GLU A 48 3.42 -2.12 6.29
CA GLU A 48 3.45 -1.87 7.72
C GLU A 48 4.24 -2.96 8.42
N TYR A 49 5.10 -2.55 9.35
CA TYR A 49 5.81 -3.44 10.25
C TYR A 49 5.55 -3.01 11.69
N ALA A 50 4.98 -3.91 12.48
CA ALA A 50 4.71 -3.72 13.90
C ALA A 50 5.45 -4.81 14.71
N PRO A 51 6.52 -4.47 15.45
CA PRO A 51 7.30 -5.46 16.19
C PRO A 51 6.49 -6.21 17.25
N ASP A 52 5.47 -5.56 17.80
CA ASP A 52 4.55 -6.10 18.80
C ASP A 52 3.25 -6.67 18.20
N GLY A 53 3.15 -6.70 16.86
CA GLY A 53 1.96 -7.17 16.13
C GLY A 53 0.76 -6.24 16.19
N LYS A 54 0.91 -5.03 16.76
CA LYS A 54 -0.19 -4.05 16.88
C LYS A 54 -0.13 -3.03 15.77
N PHE A 55 -1.01 -3.17 14.81
CA PHE A 55 -1.14 -2.21 13.72
C PHE A 55 -2.05 -1.05 14.15
N VAL A 56 -1.61 0.18 13.84
CA VAL A 56 -2.36 1.40 14.17
C VAL A 56 -3.26 1.76 13.00
N ASP A 57 -4.58 1.77 13.25
CA ASP A 57 -5.61 2.13 12.27
C ASP A 57 -6.24 3.50 12.50
N ASP A 58 -5.71 4.25 13.48
CA ASP A 58 -6.15 5.60 13.78
C ASP A 58 -5.96 6.54 12.59
N LYS A 59 -6.83 7.53 12.50
CA LYS A 59 -6.71 8.61 11.51
C LYS A 59 -5.41 9.38 11.72
N SER A 60 -4.74 9.73 10.63
CA SER A 60 -3.55 10.56 10.65
C SER A 60 -3.69 11.69 9.62
N PHE A 61 -2.82 12.69 9.67
CA PHE A 61 -2.85 13.82 8.74
C PHE A 61 -2.77 13.38 7.26
N ILE A 62 -2.05 12.31 6.96
CA ILE A 62 -1.89 11.76 5.60
C ILE A 62 -2.83 10.59 5.29
N ALA A 63 -3.53 10.06 6.29
CA ALA A 63 -4.47 8.96 6.14
C ALA A 63 -5.71 9.24 6.98
N VAL A 64 -6.48 10.24 6.55
CA VAL A 64 -7.72 10.67 7.22
C VAL A 64 -8.78 9.58 7.11
N ASP A 65 -8.83 8.91 5.98
CA ASP A 65 -9.67 7.75 5.73
C ASP A 65 -8.81 6.58 5.25
N ARG A 66 -9.14 5.37 5.70
CA ARG A 66 -8.41 4.13 5.35
C ARG A 66 -9.27 3.16 4.57
N LEU A 67 -10.39 3.65 4.09
CA LEU A 67 -11.25 2.94 3.16
C LEU A 67 -10.84 3.34 1.74
N TYR A 68 -10.62 2.35 0.91
CA TYR A 68 -10.13 2.55 -0.45
C TYR A 68 -11.08 1.88 -1.45
N PRO A 69 -11.19 2.41 -2.67
CA PRO A 69 -11.88 1.70 -3.74
C PRO A 69 -11.32 0.29 -3.92
N GLN A 70 -12.15 -0.63 -4.33
CA GLN A 70 -11.70 -1.99 -4.62
C GLN A 70 -10.67 -1.96 -5.75
N VAL A 71 -9.55 -2.66 -5.55
CA VAL A 71 -8.45 -2.77 -6.52
C VAL A 71 -8.24 -4.23 -6.86
N ASP A 72 -8.11 -4.52 -8.15
CA ASP A 72 -7.77 -5.87 -8.60
C ASP A 72 -6.31 -6.18 -8.32
N TYR A 73 -6.06 -7.21 -7.54
CA TYR A 73 -4.72 -7.73 -7.30
C TYR A 73 -4.73 -9.26 -7.22
N LYS A 74 -3.56 -9.86 -7.37
CA LYS A 74 -3.34 -11.29 -7.21
C LYS A 74 -2.40 -11.51 -6.05
N LEU A 75 -2.83 -12.31 -5.07
CA LEU A 75 -2.01 -12.80 -3.98
C LEU A 75 -1.57 -14.23 -4.29
N LYS A 76 -0.26 -14.52 -4.21
CA LYS A 76 0.31 -15.86 -4.37
C LYS A 76 1.35 -16.13 -3.30
N THR A 77 1.41 -17.39 -2.86
CA THR A 77 2.51 -17.88 -2.02
C THR A 77 3.39 -18.80 -2.87
N ARG A 78 4.68 -18.53 -2.93
CA ARG A 78 5.67 -19.34 -3.64
C ARG A 78 6.81 -19.71 -2.69
N GLY A 79 6.74 -20.88 -2.11
CA GLY A 79 7.65 -21.31 -1.05
C GLY A 79 7.59 -20.34 0.14
N ALA A 80 8.72 -19.75 0.50
CA ALA A 80 8.80 -18.77 1.58
C ALA A 80 8.37 -17.34 1.19
N TRP A 81 7.95 -17.10 -0.05
CA TRP A 81 7.64 -15.77 -0.55
C TRP A 81 6.14 -15.53 -0.72
N ILE A 82 5.68 -14.38 -0.24
CA ILE A 82 4.40 -13.79 -0.58
C ILE A 82 4.61 -12.88 -1.78
N GLU A 83 3.76 -13.01 -2.79
CA GLU A 83 3.75 -12.18 -4.00
C GLU A 83 2.39 -11.51 -4.14
N ILE A 84 2.38 -10.18 -4.16
CA ILE A 84 1.20 -9.35 -4.46
C ILE A 84 1.45 -8.68 -5.80
N THR A 85 0.54 -8.87 -6.75
CA THR A 85 0.66 -8.32 -8.11
C THR A 85 -0.57 -7.52 -8.46
N THR A 86 -0.40 -6.26 -8.81
CA THR A 86 -1.40 -5.37 -9.39
C THR A 86 -1.19 -5.25 -10.90
N SER A 87 -1.92 -4.36 -11.57
CA SER A 87 -1.68 -4.04 -12.99
C SER A 87 -0.34 -3.32 -13.24
N LYS A 88 0.21 -2.62 -12.23
CA LYS A 88 1.42 -1.78 -12.38
C LYS A 88 2.66 -2.32 -11.67
N MET A 89 2.50 -3.04 -10.58
CA MET A 89 3.63 -3.48 -9.78
C MET A 89 3.48 -4.90 -9.24
N LYS A 90 4.61 -5.49 -8.90
CA LYS A 90 4.72 -6.77 -8.21
C LYS A 90 5.61 -6.60 -6.98
N MET A 91 5.05 -6.87 -5.82
CA MET A 91 5.77 -6.92 -4.56
C MET A 91 6.03 -8.38 -4.17
N ARG A 92 7.22 -8.65 -3.65
CA ARG A 92 7.57 -9.94 -3.04
C ARG A 92 8.15 -9.71 -1.65
N TYR A 93 7.64 -10.43 -0.68
CA TYR A 93 8.11 -10.40 0.70
C TYR A 93 8.37 -11.82 1.19
N LYS A 94 9.49 -12.02 1.89
CA LYS A 94 9.80 -13.31 2.53
C LYS A 94 9.03 -13.42 3.83
N LYS A 95 8.15 -14.42 3.93
CA LYS A 95 7.32 -14.67 5.12
C LYS A 95 8.16 -14.80 6.39
N ASP A 96 7.59 -14.39 7.49
CA ASP A 96 8.16 -14.54 8.83
C ASP A 96 9.58 -13.98 8.98
N SER A 97 9.97 -13.03 8.10
CA SER A 97 11.31 -12.43 8.11
C SER A 97 11.38 -11.08 8.84
N GLY A 98 10.27 -10.62 9.41
CA GLY A 98 10.19 -9.43 10.26
C GLY A 98 10.41 -8.12 9.51
N ARG A 99 11.21 -7.21 10.06
CA ARG A 99 11.45 -5.87 9.51
C ARG A 99 11.92 -5.90 8.06
N PHE A 100 11.44 -4.96 7.26
CA PHE A 100 11.78 -4.87 5.84
C PHE A 100 13.26 -4.52 5.61
N THR A 101 13.90 -5.30 4.77
CA THR A 101 15.29 -5.18 4.34
C THR A 101 15.41 -5.42 2.84
N ASN A 102 16.56 -5.08 2.25
CA ASN A 102 16.84 -5.36 0.84
C ASN A 102 16.88 -6.86 0.48
N ASN A 103 16.96 -7.73 1.50
CA ASN A 103 17.03 -9.19 1.33
C ASN A 103 15.65 -9.87 1.42
N ASN A 104 14.65 -9.19 2.01
CA ASN A 104 13.35 -9.80 2.25
C ASN A 104 12.17 -9.08 1.60
N LEU A 105 12.38 -7.90 1.00
CA LEU A 105 11.34 -7.14 0.30
C LEU A 105 11.86 -6.55 -1.00
N ILE A 106 11.12 -6.76 -2.07
CA ILE A 106 11.38 -6.14 -3.38
C ILE A 106 10.05 -5.77 -4.05
N ILE A 107 10.03 -4.61 -4.68
CA ILE A 107 8.90 -4.14 -5.50
C ILE A 107 9.44 -3.83 -6.90
N GLU A 108 8.79 -4.38 -7.92
CA GLU A 108 9.18 -4.26 -9.32
C GLU A 108 7.99 -3.82 -10.16
N ALA A 109 8.24 -3.07 -11.23
CA ALA A 109 7.24 -2.81 -12.25
C ALA A 109 6.82 -4.11 -12.95
N VAL A 110 5.54 -4.22 -13.32
CA VAL A 110 5.09 -5.24 -14.26
C VAL A 110 5.38 -4.80 -15.70
N LYS A 111 5.38 -5.76 -16.64
CA LYS A 111 5.58 -5.48 -18.06
C LYS A 111 4.54 -4.47 -18.57
N GLY A 112 4.98 -3.41 -19.21
CA GLY A 112 4.13 -2.34 -19.76
C GLY A 112 3.91 -1.16 -18.81
N ALA A 113 4.31 -1.25 -17.54
CA ALA A 113 4.37 -0.12 -16.62
C ALA A 113 5.71 0.61 -16.72
N PHE A 114 5.78 1.82 -16.14
CA PHE A 114 7.07 2.54 -16.04
C PHE A 114 8.10 1.68 -15.29
N PRO A 115 9.25 1.38 -15.89
CA PRO A 115 10.21 0.42 -15.35
C PRO A 115 10.83 0.96 -14.06
N PHE A 116 10.71 0.19 -12.98
CA PHE A 116 11.40 0.45 -11.72
C PHE A 116 11.65 -0.85 -10.96
N THR A 117 12.64 -0.82 -10.10
CA THR A 117 12.88 -1.81 -9.05
C THR A 117 13.23 -1.06 -7.78
N TRP A 118 12.57 -1.41 -6.69
CA TRP A 118 12.82 -0.79 -5.39
C TRP A 118 13.01 -1.86 -4.31
N LYS A 119 13.94 -1.58 -3.39
CA LYS A 119 14.21 -2.36 -2.18
C LYS A 119 14.43 -1.41 -1.00
N PRO A 120 14.12 -1.80 0.25
CA PRO A 120 14.47 -1.00 1.41
C PRO A 120 15.97 -0.67 1.48
N GLY A 121 16.29 0.59 1.76
CA GLY A 121 17.67 1.07 1.83
C GLY A 121 18.38 1.24 0.49
N MET A 122 17.68 1.08 -0.65
CA MET A 122 18.25 1.33 -1.96
C MET A 122 18.53 2.83 -2.14
N GLN A 123 19.76 3.16 -2.49
CA GLN A 123 20.13 4.52 -2.88
C GLN A 123 19.63 4.82 -4.29
N GLN A 124 19.03 5.98 -4.47
CA GLN A 124 18.57 6.46 -5.78
C GLN A 124 19.49 7.60 -6.24
N LYS A 125 20.14 7.41 -7.39
CA LYS A 125 20.91 8.49 -8.03
C LYS A 125 19.97 9.67 -8.34
N GLY A 126 20.41 10.89 -8.02
CA GLY A 126 19.59 12.09 -8.23
C GLY A 126 18.51 12.34 -7.16
N ASN A 127 18.49 11.58 -6.08
CA ASN A 127 17.61 11.87 -4.96
C ASN A 127 18.13 13.10 -4.20
N LEU A 128 17.41 14.19 -4.29
CA LEU A 128 17.72 15.47 -3.64
C LEU A 128 17.48 15.47 -2.12
N LYS A 129 17.10 14.33 -1.52
CA LYS A 129 16.83 14.14 -0.08
C LYS A 129 15.83 15.14 0.53
N GLY A 130 14.92 15.65 -0.28
CA GLY A 130 13.89 16.60 0.10
C GLY A 130 14.20 18.03 -0.32
N THR A 131 13.28 18.94 -0.04
CA THR A 131 13.45 20.37 -0.29
C THR A 131 14.16 21.02 0.89
N TYR A 132 15.16 21.85 0.61
CA TYR A 132 15.76 22.72 1.61
C TYR A 132 14.73 23.78 2.04
N ARG A 133 14.53 23.94 3.34
CA ARG A 133 13.68 25.01 3.86
C ARG A 133 14.45 26.33 3.78
N THR A 134 14.14 27.13 2.78
CA THR A 134 14.84 28.39 2.49
C THR A 134 14.55 29.51 3.51
N LEU A 135 13.56 29.34 4.38
CA LEU A 135 13.13 30.39 5.32
C LEU A 135 13.46 30.08 6.79
N ASP A 136 13.75 28.81 7.13
CA ASP A 136 14.08 28.43 8.49
C ASP A 136 15.59 28.56 8.74
N GLY A 137 15.98 29.56 9.53
CA GLY A 137 17.39 29.78 9.94
C GLY A 137 18.23 30.60 8.99
N MET A 138 17.63 31.40 8.10
CA MET A 138 18.32 32.39 7.28
C MET A 138 17.94 33.80 7.73
N ASP A 139 18.87 34.50 8.31
CA ASP A 139 18.74 35.93 8.70
C ASP A 139 18.81 36.88 7.49
N GLY A 140 18.16 36.53 6.40
CA GLY A 140 18.14 37.34 5.17
C GLY A 140 19.38 37.24 4.28
N ASP A 141 20.40 36.50 4.67
CA ASP A 141 21.59 36.27 3.85
C ASP A 141 21.38 35.13 2.86
N THR A 142 21.62 35.42 1.59
CA THR A 142 21.60 34.42 0.51
C THR A 142 22.86 33.58 0.60
N GLN A 143 22.81 32.42 1.21
CA GLN A 143 23.90 31.46 1.18
C GLN A 143 23.79 30.61 -0.07
N THR A 144 24.84 30.60 -0.88
CA THR A 144 25.00 29.69 -2.00
C THR A 144 25.28 28.30 -1.44
N GLN A 145 24.32 27.40 -1.50
CA GLN A 145 24.52 26.02 -1.10
C GLN A 145 24.92 25.17 -2.29
N THR A 146 26.04 24.51 -2.16
CA THR A 146 26.46 23.51 -3.13
C THR A 146 25.76 22.20 -2.83
N TRP A 147 24.87 21.76 -3.73
CA TRP A 147 24.23 20.46 -3.64
C TRP A 147 25.27 19.39 -3.98
N VAL A 148 25.64 18.62 -3.00
CA VAL A 148 26.44 17.41 -3.22
C VAL A 148 25.48 16.29 -3.56
N SER A 149 25.42 15.91 -4.84
CA SER A 149 24.80 14.65 -5.22
C SER A 149 25.70 13.52 -4.73
N ASP A 150 25.19 12.63 -3.89
CA ASP A 150 25.88 11.39 -3.60
C ASP A 150 26.02 10.60 -4.90
N THR A 151 27.22 10.57 -5.45
CA THR A 151 27.59 9.73 -6.61
C THR A 151 27.78 8.29 -6.17
#